data_10cb90b743927cbc33cb34f49ab3ea86
#
_entry.id   10cb90b743927cbc33cb34f49ab3ea86
#
_cell.length_a   1.000
_cell.length_b   1.000
_cell.length_c   1.000
_cell.angle_alpha   90.00
_cell.angle_beta   90.00
_cell.angle_gamma   90.00
#
_symmetry.space_group_name_H-M   'P 1'
#
loop_
_entity.id
_entity.type
_entity.pdbx_description
1 polymer ?
#
loop_
_entity_poly.entity_id
_entity_poly.type
_entity_poly.pdbx_seq_one_letter_code
_entity_poly.pdbx_strand_id
1 'polypeptide(L)'
;MPANELIRSEADGSISFGDYKLSAKAKLDNFEHQGDLYKVKTFCEITKLEKNGMFVYESVPGTAVEKLRITDRGCTCVVKGDKDAQLTIQLEDDTDYEVYVDGISVGGMKTNMSGKLVVSLSLIHISEPTR
;
A
#
# COMPACT_ATOMS: atom_id res chain seq x y z
N MET A 1 9.83 17.27 -7.32
CA MET A 1 9.67 16.36 -7.72
C MET A 1 9.03 16.43 -8.61
N PRO A 2 9.38 15.95 -9.25
CA PRO A 2 8.41 15.90 -10.17
C PRO A 2 7.17 15.52 -9.49
N ALA A 3 6.21 16.25 -9.78
CA ALA A 3 4.92 15.96 -9.26
C ALA A 3 4.45 14.60 -9.71
N ASN A 4 5.14 14.05 -10.68
CA ASN A 4 4.76 12.77 -11.19
C ASN A 4 5.61 11.63 -10.67
N GLU A 5 6.23 11.84 -9.54
CA GLU A 5 6.98 10.77 -8.92
C GLU A 5 6.01 9.72 -8.41
N LEU A 6 6.06 8.53 -9.01
CA LEU A 6 5.11 7.47 -8.69
C LEU A 6 5.57 6.60 -7.53
N ILE A 7 6.86 6.62 -7.23
CA ILE A 7 7.43 5.78 -6.19
C ILE A 7 8.73 6.41 -5.74
N ARG A 8 9.02 6.33 -4.44
CA ARG A 8 10.26 6.88 -3.92
C ARG A 8 10.69 6.12 -2.66
N SER A 9 12.01 6.13 -2.42
CA SER A 9 12.59 5.58 -1.21
C SER A 9 12.55 6.65 -0.13
N GLU A 10 12.21 6.27 1.08
CA GLU A 10 12.24 7.18 2.22
C GLU A 10 13.54 6.98 2.99
N ALA A 11 13.94 8.01 3.73
CA ALA A 11 15.20 7.97 4.46
C ALA A 11 15.23 6.89 5.53
N ASP A 12 14.05 6.50 6.04
CA ASP A 12 13.98 5.49 7.09
C ASP A 12 13.93 4.06 6.55
N GLY A 13 14.12 3.88 5.24
CA GLY A 13 14.11 2.56 4.63
C GLY A 13 12.75 2.10 4.15
N SER A 14 11.71 2.87 4.40
CA SER A 14 10.40 2.53 3.90
C SER A 14 10.24 3.03 2.46
N ILE A 15 9.12 2.68 1.83
CA ILE A 15 8.86 3.06 0.45
C ILE A 15 7.49 3.72 0.34
N SER A 16 7.41 4.76 -0.47
CA SER A 16 6.16 5.48 -0.71
C SER A 16 5.82 5.41 -2.19
N PHE A 17 4.54 5.27 -2.50
CA PHE A 17 4.13 5.07 -3.89
C PHE A 17 2.66 5.40 -4.07
N GLY A 18 2.28 5.53 -5.35
CA GLY A 18 0.87 5.67 -5.72
C GLY A 18 0.43 7.10 -5.89
N ASP A 19 -0.49 7.31 -6.83
CA ASP A 19 -1.10 8.62 -7.06
C ASP A 19 -2.53 8.40 -7.55
N TYR A 20 -3.48 8.50 -6.63
CA TYR A 20 -4.88 8.26 -6.93
C TYR A 20 -5.55 9.42 -7.67
N LYS A 21 -4.82 10.52 -7.84
CA LYS A 21 -5.39 11.68 -8.52
C LYS A 21 -5.22 11.62 -10.03
N LEU A 22 -4.41 10.69 -10.52
CA LEU A 22 -4.20 10.55 -11.95
C LEU A 22 -5.45 9.98 -12.62
N SER A 23 -5.86 10.58 -13.72
CA SER A 23 -7.01 10.08 -14.46
C SER A 23 -6.64 8.94 -15.41
N ALA A 24 -5.38 8.83 -15.79
CA ALA A 24 -4.90 7.80 -16.69
C ALA A 24 -3.84 6.97 -16.00
N LYS A 25 -3.83 5.69 -16.32
CA LYS A 25 -2.90 4.73 -15.72
C LYS A 25 -1.46 5.11 -15.99
N ALA A 26 -0.64 5.10 -14.95
CA ALA A 26 0.78 5.34 -15.04
C ALA A 26 1.53 4.16 -14.43
N LYS A 27 2.68 3.85 -14.98
CA LYS A 27 3.50 2.71 -14.54
C LYS A 27 4.94 3.12 -14.47
N LEU A 28 5.67 2.51 -13.54
CA LEU A 28 7.11 2.64 -13.46
C LEU A 28 7.68 1.29 -13.07
N ASP A 29 8.62 0.78 -13.87
CA ASP A 29 9.26 -0.51 -13.65
C ASP A 29 10.68 -0.32 -13.15
N ASN A 30 11.21 -1.35 -12.52
CA ASN A 30 12.63 -1.44 -12.19
C ASN A 30 13.11 -0.33 -11.27
N PHE A 31 12.25 0.08 -10.34
CA PHE A 31 12.66 1.04 -9.33
C PHE A 31 13.46 0.30 -8.26
N GLU A 32 14.72 0.66 -8.10
CA GLU A 32 15.58 -0.02 -7.15
C GLU A 32 15.42 0.57 -5.76
N HIS A 33 15.20 -0.29 -4.76
CA HIS A 33 15.05 0.11 -3.37
C HIS A 33 15.58 -1.02 -2.51
N GLN A 34 16.68 -0.76 -1.79
CA GLN A 34 17.29 -1.71 -0.87
C GLN A 34 17.59 -3.07 -1.54
N GLY A 35 18.10 -3.00 -2.76
CA GLY A 35 18.53 -4.21 -3.46
C GLY A 35 17.43 -4.94 -4.21
N ASP A 36 16.20 -4.49 -4.12
CA ASP A 36 15.07 -5.11 -4.82
C ASP A 36 14.53 -4.20 -5.90
N LEU A 37 13.89 -4.80 -6.89
CA LEU A 37 13.31 -4.06 -7.99
C LEU A 37 11.79 -4.01 -7.85
N TYR A 38 11.25 -2.81 -7.83
CA TYR A 38 9.83 -2.59 -7.64
C TYR A 38 9.18 -2.07 -8.90
N LYS A 39 7.90 -2.41 -9.04
CA LYS A 39 7.07 -1.92 -10.13
C LYS A 39 5.78 -1.38 -9.54
N VAL A 40 5.40 -0.18 -9.97
CA VAL A 40 4.16 0.43 -9.51
C VAL A 40 3.26 0.70 -10.71
N LYS A 41 1.98 0.48 -10.53
CA LYS A 41 0.92 0.89 -11.46
C LYS A 41 -0.12 1.62 -10.63
N THR A 42 -0.48 2.83 -11.06
CA THR A 42 -1.36 3.64 -10.23
C THR A 42 -2.15 4.63 -11.07
N PHE A 43 -3.39 4.82 -10.70
CA PHE A 43 -4.25 5.92 -11.15
C PHE A 43 -5.50 5.86 -10.30
N CYS A 44 -6.56 6.60 -10.67
CA CYS A 44 -7.72 6.75 -9.81
C CYS A 44 -8.45 5.44 -9.53
N GLU A 45 -8.31 4.42 -10.37
CA GLU A 45 -9.06 3.18 -10.21
C GLU A 45 -8.30 2.09 -9.48
N ILE A 46 -6.96 2.13 -9.46
CA ILE A 46 -6.20 1.08 -8.81
C ILE A 46 -4.79 1.58 -8.51
N THR A 47 -4.23 1.10 -7.41
CA THR A 47 -2.81 1.24 -7.13
C THR A 47 -2.27 -0.15 -6.80
N LYS A 48 -1.17 -0.53 -7.45
CA LYS A 48 -0.60 -1.86 -7.27
C LYS A 48 0.91 -1.77 -7.22
N LEU A 49 1.51 -2.48 -6.29
CA LEU A 49 2.95 -2.54 -6.13
C LEU A 49 3.42 -3.98 -6.20
N GLU A 50 4.50 -4.22 -6.95
CA GLU A 50 5.16 -5.52 -7.03
C GLU A 50 6.63 -5.34 -6.69
N LYS A 51 7.20 -6.38 -6.09
CA LYS A 51 8.61 -6.42 -5.72
C LYS A 51 9.21 -7.67 -6.34
N ASN A 52 10.22 -7.49 -7.19
CA ASN A 52 10.86 -8.60 -7.89
C ASN A 52 9.83 -9.48 -8.61
N GLY A 53 8.81 -8.84 -9.19
CA GLY A 53 7.78 -9.54 -9.92
C GLY A 53 6.69 -10.15 -9.08
N MET A 54 6.74 -9.97 -7.76
CA MET A 54 5.76 -10.59 -6.86
C MET A 54 4.87 -9.54 -6.22
N PHE A 55 3.63 -9.90 -6.01
CA PHE A 55 2.61 -9.01 -5.45
C PHE A 55 3.03 -8.51 -4.06
N VAL A 56 2.81 -7.23 -3.80
CA VAL A 56 3.03 -6.63 -2.49
C VAL A 56 1.78 -5.95 -1.97
N TYR A 57 1.15 -5.10 -2.79
CA TYR A 57 0.04 -4.25 -2.34
C TYR A 57 -0.87 -3.95 -3.51
N GLU A 58 -2.17 -3.89 -3.22
CA GLU A 58 -3.14 -3.45 -4.21
C GLU A 58 -4.29 -2.75 -3.51
N SER A 59 -4.76 -1.66 -4.09
CA SER A 59 -5.97 -1.00 -3.58
C SER A 59 -6.92 -0.73 -4.73
N VAL A 60 -8.22 -0.82 -4.44
CA VAL A 60 -9.28 -0.49 -5.37
C VAL A 60 -10.31 0.32 -4.60
N PRO A 61 -10.58 1.55 -4.99
CA PRO A 61 -9.91 2.33 -6.03
C PRO A 61 -8.49 2.71 -5.64
N GLY A 62 -7.83 3.52 -6.45
CA GLY A 62 -6.45 3.90 -6.22
C GLY A 62 -6.24 4.65 -4.93
N THR A 63 -5.04 4.52 -4.39
CA THR A 63 -4.61 5.22 -3.18
C THR A 63 -3.18 5.69 -3.36
N ALA A 64 -2.73 6.54 -2.46
CA ALA A 64 -1.33 6.83 -2.29
C ALA A 64 -0.90 6.24 -0.96
N VAL A 65 0.27 5.63 -0.93
CA VAL A 65 0.77 4.94 0.26
C VAL A 65 2.09 5.56 0.65
N GLU A 66 2.21 5.94 1.92
CA GLU A 66 3.42 6.52 2.42
C GLU A 66 4.05 5.62 3.46
N LYS A 67 5.37 5.47 3.36
CA LYS A 67 6.18 4.80 4.37
C LYS A 67 5.72 3.36 4.61
N LEU A 68 5.49 2.64 3.53
CA LEU A 68 5.17 1.22 3.64
C LEU A 68 6.41 0.47 4.10
N ARG A 69 6.23 -0.30 5.15
CA ARG A 69 7.28 -1.16 5.68
C ARG A 69 6.66 -2.50 6.01
N ILE A 70 7.19 -3.55 5.42
CA ILE A 70 6.74 -4.91 5.69
C ILE A 70 7.91 -5.68 6.28
N THR A 71 7.69 -6.25 7.44
CA THR A 71 8.69 -7.06 8.14
C THR A 71 8.06 -8.40 8.48
N ASP A 72 8.83 -9.27 9.14
CA ASP A 72 8.31 -10.55 9.61
C ASP A 72 7.26 -10.38 10.71
N ARG A 73 7.10 -9.17 11.23
CA ARG A 73 6.10 -8.90 12.27
C ARG A 73 4.81 -8.32 11.71
N GLY A 74 4.82 -7.86 10.48
CA GLY A 74 3.63 -7.27 9.89
C GLY A 74 3.95 -6.11 8.98
N CYS A 75 3.01 -5.19 8.90
CA CYS A 75 3.08 -4.10 7.93
C CYS A 75 2.61 -2.82 8.57
N THR A 76 3.31 -1.73 8.27
CA THR A 76 2.84 -0.38 8.65
C THR A 76 2.88 0.51 7.43
N CYS A 77 1.93 1.41 7.34
CA CYS A 77 1.90 2.39 6.25
C CYS A 77 0.86 3.46 6.56
N VAL A 78 0.91 4.53 5.78
CA VAL A 78 -0.13 5.56 5.79
C VAL A 78 -0.79 5.53 4.42
N VAL A 79 -2.11 5.41 4.40
CA VAL A 79 -2.88 5.32 3.16
C VAL A 79 -3.66 6.62 2.99
N LYS A 80 -3.55 7.21 1.80
CA LYS A 80 -4.26 8.42 1.45
C LYS A 80 -5.14 8.16 0.24
N GLY A 81 -6.33 8.74 0.25
CA GLY A 81 -7.26 8.59 -0.86
C GLY A 81 -8.47 9.47 -0.65
N ASP A 82 -9.37 9.47 -1.62
CA ASP A 82 -10.57 10.27 -1.56
C ASP A 82 -11.85 9.44 -1.59
N LYS A 83 -11.73 8.13 -1.42
CA LYS A 83 -12.87 7.21 -1.42
C LYS A 83 -12.58 6.05 -0.50
N ASP A 84 -13.64 5.35 -0.08
CA ASP A 84 -13.48 4.07 0.59
C ASP A 84 -12.70 3.14 -0.31
N ALA A 85 -11.82 2.35 0.26
CA ALA A 85 -10.95 1.49 -0.53
C ALA A 85 -10.79 0.13 0.11
N GLN A 86 -10.59 -0.86 -0.73
CA GLN A 86 -10.23 -2.21 -0.28
C GLN A 86 -8.75 -2.42 -0.58
N LEU A 87 -8.02 -2.81 0.44
CA LEU A 87 -6.57 -3.05 0.33
C LEU A 87 -6.30 -4.54 0.39
N THR A 88 -5.34 -5.00 -0.40
CA THR A 88 -4.83 -6.36 -0.31
C THR A 88 -3.33 -6.26 -0.12
N ILE A 89 -2.81 -6.89 0.92
CA ILE A 89 -1.40 -6.78 1.29
C ILE A 89 -0.83 -8.19 1.41
N GLN A 90 0.37 -8.38 0.87
CA GLN A 90 1.05 -9.67 0.94
C GLN A 90 1.82 -9.77 2.26
N LEU A 91 1.44 -10.73 3.08
CA LEU A 91 2.10 -11.01 4.35
C LEU A 91 2.42 -12.50 4.41
N GLU A 92 2.58 -13.04 5.61
CA GLU A 92 2.82 -14.49 5.75
C GLU A 92 1.54 -15.26 5.52
N ASP A 93 1.65 -16.45 4.93
CA ASP A 93 0.45 -17.21 4.61
C ASP A 93 -0.16 -17.83 5.85
N ASP A 94 -1.49 -17.92 5.85
CA ASP A 94 -2.29 -18.61 6.85
C ASP A 94 -1.93 -18.16 8.27
N THR A 95 -1.79 -16.85 8.46
CA THR A 95 -1.33 -16.27 9.72
C THR A 95 -2.34 -15.26 10.23
N ASP A 96 -2.53 -15.24 11.55
CA ASP A 96 -3.42 -14.28 12.20
C ASP A 96 -2.66 -12.99 12.47
N TYR A 97 -3.30 -11.87 12.16
CA TYR A 97 -2.75 -10.55 12.43
C TYR A 97 -3.76 -9.72 13.19
N GLU A 98 -3.27 -8.92 14.13
CA GLU A 98 -4.08 -7.90 14.75
C GLU A 98 -3.97 -6.65 13.89
N VAL A 99 -5.12 -6.09 13.49
CA VAL A 99 -5.14 -4.96 12.57
C VAL A 99 -5.50 -3.70 13.33
N TYR A 100 -4.71 -2.66 13.15
CA TYR A 100 -4.92 -1.36 13.77
C TYR A 100 -5.15 -0.32 12.69
N VAL A 101 -6.15 0.52 12.89
CA VAL A 101 -6.41 1.65 12.01
C VAL A 101 -6.42 2.88 12.88
N ASP A 102 -5.56 3.85 12.55
CA ASP A 102 -5.39 5.06 13.36
C ASP A 102 -5.09 4.74 14.82
N GLY A 103 -4.30 3.68 15.03
CA GLY A 103 -3.89 3.29 16.38
C GLY A 103 -4.91 2.51 17.17
N ILE A 104 -6.06 2.22 16.59
CA ILE A 104 -7.15 1.53 17.29
C ILE A 104 -7.33 0.15 16.65
N SER A 105 -7.37 -0.88 17.50
CA SER A 105 -7.57 -2.24 17.01
C SER A 105 -8.96 -2.38 16.40
N VAL A 106 -9.02 -2.94 15.21
CA VAL A 106 -10.28 -3.26 14.56
C VAL A 106 -10.49 -4.77 14.52
N GLY A 107 -9.66 -5.53 15.23
CA GLY A 107 -9.82 -6.95 15.39
C GLY A 107 -8.75 -7.75 14.69
N GLY A 108 -8.86 -9.05 14.82
CA GLY A 108 -7.94 -9.98 14.19
C GLY A 108 -8.39 -10.31 12.78
N MET A 109 -7.44 -10.47 11.89
CA MET A 109 -7.71 -10.90 10.52
C MET A 109 -6.67 -11.92 10.16
N LYS A 110 -7.09 -12.91 9.36
CA LYS A 110 -6.20 -13.99 8.98
C LYS A 110 -5.92 -13.90 7.49
N THR A 111 -4.65 -14.04 7.11
CA THR A 111 -4.30 -14.10 5.71
C THR A 111 -4.83 -15.39 5.10
N ASN A 112 -5.01 -15.39 3.79
CA ASN A 112 -5.40 -16.61 3.10
C ASN A 112 -4.17 -17.51 2.93
N MET A 113 -4.33 -18.63 2.21
CA MET A 113 -3.25 -19.60 2.06
C MET A 113 -2.11 -19.07 1.21
N SER A 114 -2.32 -18.01 0.44
CA SER A 114 -1.24 -17.40 -0.33
C SER A 114 -0.70 -16.16 0.37
N GLY A 115 -1.11 -15.89 1.60
CA GLY A 115 -0.55 -14.81 2.40
C GLY A 115 -1.17 -13.45 2.19
N LYS A 116 -2.33 -13.38 1.56
CA LYS A 116 -2.97 -12.09 1.29
C LYS A 116 -3.92 -11.70 2.40
N LEU A 117 -3.77 -10.48 2.89
CA LEU A 117 -4.66 -9.90 3.88
C LEU A 117 -5.51 -8.84 3.20
N VAL A 118 -6.83 -8.93 3.33
CA VAL A 118 -7.76 -8.00 2.71
C VAL A 118 -8.36 -7.12 3.79
N VAL A 119 -8.22 -5.81 3.63
CA VAL A 119 -8.68 -4.84 4.62
C VAL A 119 -9.54 -3.81 3.89
N SER A 120 -10.73 -3.55 4.42
CA SER A 120 -11.59 -2.49 3.90
C SER A 120 -11.44 -1.26 4.76
N LEU A 121 -11.14 -0.13 4.14
CA LEU A 121 -10.99 1.14 4.83
C LEU A 121 -12.07 2.09 4.35
N SER A 122 -12.77 2.68 5.29
CA SER A 122 -13.69 3.75 4.95
C SER A 122 -12.91 5.07 4.88
N LEU A 123 -13.49 6.04 4.22
CA LEU A 123 -12.84 7.33 4.02
C LEU A 123 -12.44 7.98 5.36
N ILE A 124 -13.22 7.75 6.40
CA ILE A 124 -12.89 8.35 7.70
C ILE A 124 -11.61 7.76 8.31
N HIS A 125 -11.16 6.60 7.83
CA HIS A 125 -9.93 5.98 8.31
C HIS A 125 -8.78 6.16 7.36
N ILE A 126 -9.00 6.77 6.20
CA ILE A 126 -7.96 7.09 5.26
C ILE A 126 -7.43 8.45 5.66
N SER A 127 -6.10 8.58 5.68
CA SER A 127 -5.47 9.79 6.17
C SER A 127 -6.01 11.04 5.48
N GLU A 128 -6.37 12.02 6.28
CA GLU A 128 -6.92 13.26 5.79
C GLU A 128 -6.08 14.42 6.27
N PRO A 129 -5.69 15.29 5.38
CA PRO A 129 -4.90 16.42 5.80
C PRO A 129 -5.69 17.44 6.60
N THR A 130 -6.99 17.35 6.61
CA THR A 130 -7.81 18.29 7.32
C THR A 130 -7.98 17.96 8.79
N ARG A 131 -7.43 16.86 9.21
CA ARG A 131 -7.65 16.49 10.58
C ARG A 131 -6.61 17.00 11.47
#